data_3fa2d48a63222fe2738275a79897c347
#
_entry.id   3fa2d48a63222fe2738275a79897c347
#
_cell.length_a   1.000
_cell.length_b   1.000
_cell.length_c   1.000
_cell.angle_alpha   90.00
_cell.angle_beta   90.00
_cell.angle_gamma   90.00
#
_symmetry.space_group_name_H-M   'P 1'
#
loop_
_entity.id
_entity.type
_entity.pdbx_description
1 polymer ?
#
loop_
_entity_poly.entity_id
_entity_poly.type
_entity_poly.pdbx_seq_one_letter_code
_entity_poly.pdbx_strand_id
1 'polypeptide(L)'
;MPQGSPSLFRWECGPGGEIAWVDGVPRGPLIGRSISRAQNGDGDRVDQEVVRAFMVRAPFRDAELMVAGDGLISGPWKISGVPAFDPADGRFRGYRGVALREQEDRIAAVEAVEALADPDSLRELVHEIKTPLNAIIGFAEIIEGQYLGPADRRYRDRAQEIVRQARLLLTAIDDLDFAAKVHSPGGGTQGRVDLAELVGRMMPALSELASAARVELEGPRAARDATAAIEPELADRLIFRMCGALIDQAEPGERLRLAIDRAGERWRVSMTRPARLLALPEEQLLGSEADLERGFSLRLVQGLARIAGAELTAPKGTISLLFPRA
;
A
#
# COMPACT_ATOMS: atom_id res chain seq x y z
N MET A 1 -26.52 11.89 -12.17
CA MET A 1 -25.26 11.22 -11.93
C MET A 1 -24.18 12.28 -11.98
N PRO A 2 -23.54 12.70 -10.87
CA PRO A 2 -22.37 13.54 -10.95
C PRO A 2 -21.23 12.69 -11.53
N GLN A 3 -20.80 13.02 -12.75
CA GLN A 3 -19.59 12.43 -13.33
C GLN A 3 -18.42 13.09 -12.60
N GLY A 4 -17.81 12.37 -11.65
CA GLY A 4 -16.56 12.78 -11.03
C GLY A 4 -15.50 12.97 -12.12
N SER A 5 -14.61 13.94 -11.93
CA SER A 5 -13.47 14.16 -12.86
C SER A 5 -12.63 12.89 -12.91
N PRO A 6 -12.27 12.40 -14.11
CA PRO A 6 -11.46 11.19 -14.23
C PRO A 6 -10.10 11.38 -13.57
N SER A 7 -9.68 10.40 -12.76
CA SER A 7 -8.41 10.41 -12.03
C SER A 7 -7.31 9.58 -12.70
N LEU A 8 -7.67 8.72 -13.65
CA LEU A 8 -6.75 7.84 -14.36
C LEU A 8 -7.19 7.67 -15.81
N PHE A 9 -6.23 7.65 -16.76
CA PHE A 9 -6.47 7.13 -18.10
C PHE A 9 -5.25 6.38 -18.62
N ARG A 10 -5.50 5.45 -19.58
CA ARG A 10 -4.46 4.78 -20.36
C ARG A 10 -4.32 5.47 -21.69
N TRP A 11 -3.12 5.45 -22.23
CA TRP A 11 -2.84 6.07 -23.52
C TRP A 11 -1.81 5.27 -24.32
N GLU A 12 -1.94 5.37 -25.65
CA GLU A 12 -0.93 4.91 -26.60
C GLU A 12 -0.67 6.01 -27.63
N CYS A 13 0.58 6.17 -28.03
CA CYS A 13 0.96 7.09 -29.10
C CYS A 13 1.68 6.38 -30.22
N GLY A 14 1.64 6.98 -31.39
CA GLY A 14 2.41 6.56 -32.54
C GLY A 14 3.92 6.89 -32.43
N PRO A 15 4.73 6.45 -33.41
CA PRO A 15 6.18 6.70 -33.41
C PRO A 15 6.54 8.19 -33.50
N GLY A 16 5.64 9.08 -33.96
CA GLY A 16 5.80 10.53 -33.93
C GLY A 16 5.48 11.17 -32.56
N GLY A 17 4.86 10.43 -31.66
CA GLY A 17 4.49 10.90 -30.31
C GLY A 17 3.07 11.43 -30.20
N GLU A 18 2.27 11.40 -31.26
CA GLU A 18 0.86 11.77 -31.23
C GLU A 18 0.04 10.66 -30.56
N ILE A 19 -0.79 11.01 -29.58
CA ILE A 19 -1.70 10.09 -28.90
C ILE A 19 -2.71 9.57 -29.94
N ALA A 20 -2.70 8.25 -30.12
CA ALA A 20 -3.57 7.57 -31.11
C ALA A 20 -4.74 6.84 -30.41
N TRP A 21 -4.59 6.50 -29.12
CA TRP A 21 -5.60 5.78 -28.38
C TRP A 21 -5.59 6.19 -26.91
N VAL A 22 -6.79 6.28 -26.31
CA VAL A 22 -6.99 6.49 -24.87
C VAL A 22 -8.17 5.67 -24.37
N ASP A 23 -8.10 5.30 -23.07
CA ASP A 23 -9.14 4.59 -22.33
C ASP A 23 -9.27 5.18 -20.93
N GLY A 24 -10.48 5.18 -20.36
CA GLY A 24 -10.78 5.78 -19.06
C GLY A 24 -11.20 7.26 -19.12
N VAL A 25 -11.10 7.91 -20.29
CA VAL A 25 -11.50 9.31 -20.51
C VAL A 25 -12.12 9.51 -21.89
N PRO A 26 -12.88 10.63 -22.13
CA PRO A 26 -13.35 10.99 -23.45
C PRO A 26 -12.19 11.13 -24.45
N ARG A 27 -12.28 10.46 -25.59
CA ARG A 27 -11.20 10.37 -26.59
C ARG A 27 -10.89 11.68 -27.27
N GLY A 28 -11.93 12.45 -27.64
CA GLY A 28 -11.81 13.63 -28.48
C GLY A 28 -10.73 14.64 -28.04
N PRO A 29 -10.66 15.01 -26.76
CA PRO A 29 -9.73 16.03 -26.30
C PRO A 29 -8.25 15.62 -26.30
N LEU A 30 -7.90 14.34 -26.36
CA LEU A 30 -6.51 13.84 -26.24
C LEU A 30 -5.94 13.28 -27.54
N ILE A 31 -6.79 12.72 -28.41
CA ILE A 31 -6.32 12.13 -29.67
C ILE A 31 -5.69 13.20 -30.55
N GLY A 32 -4.48 12.92 -31.08
CA GLY A 32 -3.68 13.81 -31.89
C GLY A 32 -2.77 14.77 -31.12
N ARG A 33 -2.91 14.90 -29.80
CA ARG A 33 -1.98 15.68 -28.97
C ARG A 33 -0.62 14.98 -28.87
N SER A 34 0.46 15.75 -28.85
CA SER A 34 1.82 15.19 -28.85
C SER A 34 2.40 15.14 -27.45
N ILE A 35 3.03 14.02 -27.11
CA ILE A 35 3.84 13.85 -25.89
C ILE A 35 5.35 13.92 -26.15
N SER A 36 5.76 14.04 -27.41
CA SER A 36 7.18 14.07 -27.80
C SER A 36 7.79 15.48 -27.81
N ARG A 37 7.01 16.53 -27.52
CA ARG A 37 7.45 17.93 -27.51
C ARG A 37 7.13 18.58 -26.18
N ALA A 38 8.06 19.37 -25.64
CA ALA A 38 7.89 20.05 -24.36
C ALA A 38 6.77 21.10 -24.35
N GLN A 39 6.51 21.74 -25.51
CA GLN A 39 5.39 22.68 -25.70
C GLN A 39 4.71 22.35 -27.03
N ASN A 40 3.41 22.25 -26.99
CA ASN A 40 2.57 22.00 -28.16
C ASN A 40 1.75 23.25 -28.53
N GLY A 41 1.36 23.34 -29.80
CA GLY A 41 0.54 24.47 -30.31
C GLY A 41 -0.84 24.57 -29.62
N ASP A 42 -1.29 23.53 -28.98
CA ASP A 42 -2.55 23.39 -28.25
C ASP A 42 -2.45 23.94 -26.80
N GLY A 43 -1.25 24.42 -26.38
CA GLY A 43 -1.00 24.94 -25.03
C GLY A 43 -0.60 23.88 -24.02
N ASP A 44 -0.52 22.60 -24.40
CA ASP A 44 -0.04 21.52 -23.53
C ASP A 44 1.45 21.67 -23.21
N ARG A 45 1.83 21.29 -22.00
CA ARG A 45 3.22 21.21 -21.58
C ARG A 45 3.55 19.81 -21.14
N VAL A 46 4.66 19.30 -21.64
CA VAL A 46 5.17 17.96 -21.35
C VAL A 46 6.55 18.10 -20.73
N ASP A 47 6.82 17.34 -19.66
CA ASP A 47 8.12 17.33 -19.00
C ASP A 47 9.25 17.02 -20.00
N GLN A 48 10.38 17.69 -19.85
CA GLN A 48 11.56 17.44 -20.69
C GLN A 48 12.11 16.02 -20.52
N GLU A 49 11.84 15.36 -19.40
CA GLU A 49 12.19 13.96 -19.18
C GLU A 49 11.48 13.05 -20.21
N VAL A 50 10.19 13.28 -20.47
CA VAL A 50 9.44 12.55 -21.50
C VAL A 50 10.03 12.75 -22.87
N VAL A 51 10.36 14.00 -23.22
CA VAL A 51 10.96 14.34 -24.50
C VAL A 51 12.32 13.65 -24.69
N ARG A 52 13.14 13.62 -23.65
CA ARG A 52 14.44 12.91 -23.66
C ARG A 52 14.25 11.40 -23.78
N ALA A 53 13.33 10.84 -22.97
CA ALA A 53 13.00 9.42 -22.99
C ALA A 53 12.51 9.00 -24.41
N PHE A 54 11.71 9.84 -25.04
CA PHE A 54 11.22 9.61 -26.40
C PHE A 54 12.36 9.54 -27.42
N MET A 55 13.36 10.44 -27.34
CA MET A 55 14.53 10.46 -28.23
C MET A 55 15.39 9.21 -28.12
N VAL A 56 15.57 8.69 -26.87
CA VAL A 56 16.42 7.52 -26.61
C VAL A 56 15.64 6.21 -26.48
N ARG A 57 14.30 6.28 -26.64
CA ARG A 57 13.37 5.14 -26.51
C ARG A 57 13.50 4.43 -25.17
N ALA A 58 13.63 5.21 -24.09
CA ALA A 58 13.70 4.72 -22.71
C ALA A 58 12.35 4.85 -22.01
N PRO A 59 12.03 3.99 -21.01
CA PRO A 59 10.86 4.18 -20.18
C PRO A 59 11.00 5.45 -19.33
N PHE A 60 9.85 6.08 -18.98
CA PHE A 60 9.77 7.19 -18.04
C PHE A 60 8.65 6.98 -17.05
N ARG A 61 8.75 7.59 -15.86
CA ARG A 61 7.75 7.46 -14.79
C ARG A 61 7.49 8.81 -14.14
N ASP A 62 6.23 8.99 -13.72
CA ASP A 62 5.75 10.12 -12.91
C ASP A 62 6.12 11.51 -13.46
N ALA A 63 6.32 11.61 -14.77
CA ALA A 63 6.65 12.84 -15.46
C ALA A 63 5.41 13.74 -15.58
N GLU A 64 5.59 15.05 -15.62
CA GLU A 64 4.49 16.00 -15.66
C GLU A 64 3.93 16.17 -17.09
N LEU A 65 2.60 16.12 -17.21
CA LEU A 65 1.83 16.52 -18.37
C LEU A 65 0.77 17.52 -17.94
N MET A 66 0.84 18.74 -18.45
CA MET A 66 -0.21 19.74 -18.31
C MET A 66 -1.08 19.72 -19.57
N VAL A 67 -2.33 19.31 -19.41
CA VAL A 67 -3.33 19.33 -20.50
C VAL A 67 -4.06 20.67 -20.48
N ALA A 68 -3.93 21.44 -21.57
CA ALA A 68 -4.58 22.74 -21.71
C ALA A 68 -6.07 22.60 -22.09
N GLY A 69 -6.88 23.59 -21.69
CA GLY A 69 -8.32 23.69 -21.98
C GLY A 69 -9.17 23.76 -20.73
N ASP A 70 -10.50 23.76 -20.91
CA ASP A 70 -11.49 23.88 -19.84
C ASP A 70 -12.33 22.60 -19.65
N GLY A 71 -11.87 21.46 -20.23
CA GLY A 71 -12.60 20.19 -20.18
C GLY A 71 -12.29 19.36 -18.94
N LEU A 72 -13.03 18.27 -18.73
CA LEU A 72 -12.89 17.32 -17.61
C LEU A 72 -11.47 16.73 -17.45
N ILE A 73 -10.67 16.75 -18.53
CA ILE A 73 -9.30 16.21 -18.54
C ILE A 73 -8.23 17.31 -18.48
N SER A 74 -8.61 18.57 -18.47
CA SER A 74 -7.67 19.70 -18.38
C SER A 74 -7.01 19.77 -17.01
N GLY A 75 -5.77 20.26 -16.95
CA GLY A 75 -4.99 20.38 -15.72
C GLY A 75 -3.78 19.44 -15.64
N PRO A 76 -3.15 19.32 -14.47
CA PRO A 76 -1.93 18.54 -14.27
C PRO A 76 -2.21 17.04 -14.20
N TRP A 77 -1.31 16.28 -14.83
CA TRP A 77 -1.27 14.82 -14.81
C TRP A 77 0.16 14.34 -14.58
N LYS A 78 0.31 13.21 -13.89
CA LYS A 78 1.56 12.43 -13.83
C LYS A 78 1.45 11.30 -14.84
N ILE A 79 2.37 11.26 -15.82
CA ILE A 79 2.39 10.25 -16.86
C ILE A 79 3.59 9.32 -16.73
N SER A 80 3.33 8.05 -16.98
CA SER A 80 4.36 7.00 -17.05
C SER A 80 4.19 6.25 -18.35
N GLY A 81 5.29 5.88 -19.01
CA GLY A 81 5.23 5.23 -20.29
C GLY A 81 6.42 4.32 -20.59
N VAL A 82 6.17 3.30 -21.38
CA VAL A 82 7.19 2.37 -21.88
C VAL A 82 7.17 2.35 -23.41
N PRO A 83 8.36 2.25 -24.07
CA PRO A 83 8.41 2.16 -25.52
C PRO A 83 7.84 0.83 -26.02
N ALA A 84 7.09 0.89 -27.09
CA ALA A 84 6.51 -0.25 -27.77
C ALA A 84 7.26 -0.52 -29.09
N PHE A 85 7.60 -1.77 -29.32
CA PHE A 85 8.28 -2.23 -30.53
C PHE A 85 7.44 -3.31 -31.21
N ASP A 86 7.52 -3.38 -32.53
CA ASP A 86 6.90 -4.43 -33.30
C ASP A 86 7.61 -5.77 -33.01
N PRO A 87 6.91 -6.81 -32.62
CA PRO A 87 7.53 -8.11 -32.31
C PRO A 87 8.10 -8.84 -33.53
N ALA A 88 7.67 -8.49 -34.77
CA ALA A 88 8.11 -9.14 -35.98
C ALA A 88 9.43 -8.56 -36.53
N ASP A 89 9.62 -7.23 -36.47
CA ASP A 89 10.75 -6.54 -37.09
C ASP A 89 11.53 -5.60 -36.15
N GLY A 90 11.11 -5.52 -34.88
CA GLY A 90 11.77 -4.68 -33.87
C GLY A 90 11.60 -3.18 -34.07
N ARG A 91 10.76 -2.72 -35.01
CA ARG A 91 10.55 -1.29 -35.27
C ARG A 91 9.83 -0.62 -34.11
N PHE A 92 10.26 0.58 -33.78
CA PHE A 92 9.60 1.41 -32.79
C PHE A 92 8.20 1.83 -33.23
N ARG A 93 7.19 1.49 -32.43
CA ARG A 93 5.78 1.77 -32.67
C ARG A 93 5.24 2.96 -31.90
N GLY A 94 6.00 3.51 -30.96
CA GLY A 94 5.59 4.60 -30.08
C GLY A 94 5.69 4.21 -28.61
N TYR A 95 4.82 4.76 -27.80
CA TYR A 95 4.75 4.48 -26.36
C TYR A 95 3.33 4.07 -25.97
N ARG A 96 3.25 3.31 -24.90
CA ARG A 96 2.02 3.03 -24.17
C ARG A 96 2.23 3.31 -22.69
N GLY A 97 1.20 3.83 -22.03
CA GLY A 97 1.35 4.21 -20.63
C GLY A 97 0.05 4.54 -19.95
N VAL A 98 0.20 5.09 -18.76
CA VAL A 98 -0.87 5.55 -17.89
C VAL A 98 -0.65 7.01 -17.51
N ALA A 99 -1.74 7.71 -17.27
CA ALA A 99 -1.76 9.04 -16.70
C ALA A 99 -2.62 9.05 -15.43
N LEU A 100 -2.09 9.61 -14.37
CA LEU A 100 -2.75 9.79 -13.09
C LEU A 100 -2.91 11.28 -12.85
N ARG A 101 -4.09 11.71 -12.42
CA ARG A 101 -4.29 13.10 -12.00
C ARG A 101 -3.75 13.22 -10.57
N GLU A 102 -2.85 14.18 -10.37
CA GLU A 102 -2.50 14.60 -9.03
C GLU A 102 -3.71 15.38 -8.50
N GLN A 103 -4.61 14.67 -7.83
CA GLN A 103 -5.67 15.34 -7.09
C GLN A 103 -5.01 16.12 -5.96
N GLU A 104 -5.45 17.36 -5.77
CA GLU A 104 -5.18 18.12 -4.54
C GLU A 104 -5.88 17.42 -3.37
N ASP A 105 -5.26 16.33 -2.91
CA ASP A 105 -5.78 15.40 -1.90
C ASP A 105 -5.87 16.00 -0.49
N ARG A 106 -5.66 17.31 -0.32
CA ARG A 106 -5.74 17.92 1.00
C ARG A 106 -7.17 18.30 1.42
N ILE A 107 -8.05 18.63 0.50
CA ILE A 107 -9.44 19.00 0.83
C ILE A 107 -10.34 17.76 0.70
N ALA A 108 -10.18 16.95 -0.36
CA ALA A 108 -10.91 15.70 -0.51
C ALA A 108 -10.51 14.63 0.54
N ALA A 109 -9.26 14.63 1.03
CA ALA A 109 -8.86 13.77 2.15
C ALA A 109 -9.50 14.20 3.47
N VAL A 110 -9.75 15.49 3.69
CA VAL A 110 -10.48 15.96 4.90
C VAL A 110 -11.97 15.66 4.76
N GLU A 111 -12.58 15.85 3.60
CA GLU A 111 -13.99 15.51 3.34
C GLU A 111 -14.20 13.98 3.27
N ALA A 112 -13.23 13.21 2.75
CA ALA A 112 -13.24 11.75 2.78
C ALA A 112 -13.02 11.20 4.20
N VAL A 113 -12.20 11.86 5.02
CA VAL A 113 -12.03 11.51 6.45
C VAL A 113 -13.30 11.84 7.24
N GLU A 114 -14.04 12.88 6.90
CA GLU A 114 -15.35 13.18 7.50
C GLU A 114 -16.45 12.24 6.98
N ALA A 115 -16.42 11.84 5.69
CA ALA A 115 -17.31 10.81 5.13
C ALA A 115 -16.96 9.38 5.61
N LEU A 116 -15.71 9.11 5.96
CA LEU A 116 -15.24 7.88 6.64
C LEU A 116 -15.69 7.82 8.11
N ALA A 117 -16.30 8.88 8.65
CA ALA A 117 -16.92 8.88 9.98
C ALA A 117 -18.28 8.16 10.00
N ASP A 118 -18.89 7.85 8.84
CA ASP A 118 -20.06 7.00 8.76
C ASP A 118 -19.63 5.53 8.53
N PRO A 119 -19.87 4.63 9.51
CA PRO A 119 -19.49 3.21 9.42
C PRO A 119 -20.09 2.47 8.23
N ASP A 120 -21.26 2.90 7.72
CA ASP A 120 -21.93 2.24 6.61
C ASP A 120 -21.29 2.63 5.27
N SER A 121 -20.93 3.88 5.09
CA SER A 121 -20.16 4.36 3.91
C SER A 121 -18.79 3.70 3.80
N LEU A 122 -18.12 3.49 4.93
CA LEU A 122 -16.82 2.79 4.95
C LEU A 122 -16.98 1.32 4.53
N ARG A 123 -18.04 0.64 4.97
CA ARG A 123 -18.31 -0.76 4.59
C ARG A 123 -18.59 -0.91 3.10
N GLU A 124 -19.36 -0.01 2.52
CA GLU A 124 -19.66 0.00 1.09
C GLU A 124 -18.37 0.17 0.28
N LEU A 125 -17.54 1.15 0.64
CA LEU A 125 -16.23 1.39 0.02
C LEU A 125 -15.30 0.18 0.15
N VAL A 126 -15.22 -0.43 1.33
CA VAL A 126 -14.45 -1.65 1.58
C VAL A 126 -14.90 -2.78 0.66
N HIS A 127 -16.19 -2.97 0.49
CA HIS A 127 -16.73 -4.01 -0.38
C HIS A 127 -16.41 -3.73 -1.86
N GLU A 128 -16.53 -2.48 -2.28
CA GLU A 128 -16.21 -2.06 -3.65
C GLU A 128 -14.72 -2.21 -4.00
N ILE A 129 -13.81 -2.01 -3.03
CA ILE A 129 -12.37 -2.20 -3.23
C ILE A 129 -11.99 -3.69 -3.22
N LYS A 130 -12.62 -4.51 -2.37
CA LYS A 130 -12.34 -5.96 -2.32
C LYS A 130 -12.62 -6.67 -3.64
N THR A 131 -13.67 -6.28 -4.33
CA THR A 131 -14.10 -6.91 -5.58
C THR A 131 -13.01 -6.82 -6.68
N PRO A 132 -12.52 -5.64 -7.08
CA PRO A 132 -11.45 -5.54 -8.08
C PRO A 132 -10.13 -6.14 -7.58
N LEU A 133 -9.85 -6.07 -6.28
CA LEU A 133 -8.62 -6.63 -5.72
C LEU A 133 -8.60 -8.15 -5.81
N ASN A 134 -9.72 -8.82 -5.52
CA ASN A 134 -9.86 -10.26 -5.71
C ASN A 134 -9.73 -10.67 -7.19
N ALA A 135 -10.23 -9.85 -8.12
CA ALA A 135 -10.03 -10.08 -9.54
C ALA A 135 -8.54 -9.98 -9.93
N ILE A 136 -7.81 -8.99 -9.40
CA ILE A 136 -6.36 -8.85 -9.63
C ILE A 136 -5.60 -10.07 -9.10
N ILE A 137 -5.95 -10.55 -7.90
CA ILE A 137 -5.36 -11.76 -7.32
C ILE A 137 -5.64 -12.96 -8.25
N GLY A 138 -6.89 -13.16 -8.64
CA GLY A 138 -7.27 -14.29 -9.51
C GLY A 138 -6.55 -14.29 -10.85
N PHE A 139 -6.43 -13.15 -11.52
CA PHE A 139 -5.68 -13.05 -12.78
C PHE A 139 -4.18 -13.29 -12.58
N ALA A 140 -3.60 -12.80 -11.50
CA ALA A 140 -2.19 -13.03 -11.20
C ALA A 140 -1.93 -14.52 -10.86
N GLU A 141 -2.81 -15.17 -10.12
CA GLU A 141 -2.74 -16.62 -9.84
C GLU A 141 -2.87 -17.48 -11.11
N ILE A 142 -3.69 -17.08 -12.08
CA ILE A 142 -3.80 -17.72 -13.39
C ILE A 142 -2.46 -17.66 -14.13
N ILE A 143 -1.74 -16.52 -14.09
CA ILE A 143 -0.42 -16.37 -14.71
C ILE A 143 0.63 -17.19 -13.96
N GLU A 144 0.66 -17.12 -12.64
CA GLU A 144 1.59 -17.89 -11.80
C GLU A 144 1.42 -19.40 -12.00
N GLY A 145 0.17 -19.89 -11.95
CA GLY A 145 -0.20 -21.30 -12.13
C GLY A 145 -0.18 -21.79 -13.57
N GLN A 146 0.05 -20.91 -14.55
CA GLN A 146 0.09 -21.24 -15.99
C GLN A 146 -1.21 -21.88 -16.50
N TYR A 147 -2.37 -21.53 -15.93
CA TYR A 147 -3.66 -22.16 -16.27
C TYR A 147 -4.13 -21.90 -17.71
N LEU A 148 -3.66 -20.82 -18.34
CA LEU A 148 -3.99 -20.47 -19.73
C LEU A 148 -2.85 -20.77 -20.72
N GLY A 149 -1.82 -21.49 -20.30
CA GLY A 149 -0.66 -21.84 -21.10
C GLY A 149 0.66 -21.45 -20.45
N PRO A 150 1.80 -21.92 -21.01
CA PRO A 150 3.11 -21.67 -20.42
C PRO A 150 3.45 -20.18 -20.40
N ALA A 151 3.83 -19.67 -19.24
CA ALA A 151 4.30 -18.30 -19.01
C ALA A 151 5.80 -18.29 -18.70
N ASP A 152 6.53 -17.31 -19.23
CA ASP A 152 7.95 -17.11 -18.89
C ASP A 152 8.11 -16.92 -17.38
N ARG A 153 9.25 -17.43 -16.85
CA ARG A 153 9.54 -17.38 -15.40
C ARG A 153 9.44 -15.98 -14.82
N ARG A 154 9.92 -14.96 -15.55
CA ARG A 154 9.89 -13.56 -15.10
C ARG A 154 8.45 -13.05 -14.89
N TYR A 155 7.52 -13.47 -15.75
CA TYR A 155 6.10 -13.10 -15.60
C TYR A 155 5.47 -13.82 -14.41
N ARG A 156 5.83 -15.07 -14.17
CA ARG A 156 5.35 -15.82 -12.99
C ARG A 156 5.87 -15.24 -11.69
N ASP A 157 7.17 -14.90 -11.63
CA ASP A 157 7.77 -14.25 -10.46
C ASP A 157 7.10 -12.89 -10.17
N ARG A 158 6.74 -12.13 -11.23
CA ARG A 158 5.99 -10.87 -11.08
C ARG A 158 4.54 -11.09 -10.66
N ALA A 159 3.89 -12.09 -11.20
CA ALA A 159 2.52 -12.45 -10.81
C ALA A 159 2.45 -12.86 -9.34
N GLN A 160 3.41 -13.65 -8.87
CA GLN A 160 3.54 -14.03 -7.46
C GLN A 160 3.70 -12.79 -6.56
N GLU A 161 4.52 -11.83 -6.97
CA GLU A 161 4.68 -10.57 -6.25
C GLU A 161 3.37 -9.76 -6.20
N ILE A 162 2.63 -9.69 -7.32
CA ILE A 162 1.31 -9.04 -7.38
C ILE A 162 0.33 -9.72 -6.42
N VAL A 163 0.26 -11.05 -6.39
CA VAL A 163 -0.58 -11.80 -5.46
C VAL A 163 -0.23 -11.47 -4.02
N ARG A 164 1.07 -11.44 -3.68
CA ARG A 164 1.55 -11.12 -2.34
C ARG A 164 1.13 -9.72 -1.91
N GLN A 165 1.35 -8.70 -2.75
CA GLN A 165 1.00 -7.32 -2.45
C GLN A 165 -0.51 -7.11 -2.36
N ALA A 166 -1.28 -7.71 -3.27
CA ALA A 166 -2.73 -7.61 -3.27
C ALA A 166 -3.36 -8.26 -2.03
N ARG A 167 -2.83 -9.39 -1.56
CA ARG A 167 -3.27 -10.04 -0.31
C ARG A 167 -2.95 -9.19 0.92
N LEU A 168 -1.77 -8.54 0.97
CA LEU A 168 -1.43 -7.59 2.03
C LEU A 168 -2.42 -6.43 2.08
N LEU A 169 -2.77 -5.87 0.92
CA LEU A 169 -3.74 -4.78 0.83
C LEU A 169 -5.14 -5.22 1.25
N LEU A 170 -5.59 -6.40 0.80
CA LEU A 170 -6.88 -6.98 1.20
C LEU A 170 -6.98 -7.12 2.71
N THR A 171 -5.91 -7.64 3.32
CA THR A 171 -5.85 -7.81 4.77
C THR A 171 -5.87 -6.46 5.52
N ALA A 172 -5.24 -5.42 4.97
CA ALA A 172 -5.31 -4.06 5.52
C ALA A 172 -6.72 -3.46 5.49
N ILE A 173 -7.42 -3.68 4.38
CA ILE A 173 -8.81 -3.24 4.21
C ILE A 173 -9.74 -3.97 5.20
N ASP A 174 -9.54 -5.27 5.43
CA ASP A 174 -10.29 -6.04 6.43
C ASP A 174 -10.12 -5.49 7.84
N ASP A 175 -8.92 -5.01 8.17
CA ASP A 175 -8.68 -4.44 9.49
C ASP A 175 -9.27 -3.04 9.66
N LEU A 176 -9.26 -2.24 8.59
CA LEU A 176 -9.93 -0.93 8.61
C LEU A 176 -11.44 -1.10 8.81
N ASP A 177 -12.06 -2.05 8.11
CA ASP A 177 -13.48 -2.39 8.30
C ASP A 177 -13.77 -2.85 9.74
N PHE A 178 -12.91 -3.70 10.28
CA PHE A 178 -13.04 -4.17 11.66
C PHE A 178 -12.87 -3.04 12.68
N ALA A 179 -11.83 -2.21 12.53
CA ALA A 179 -11.59 -1.08 13.42
C ALA A 179 -12.74 -0.07 13.41
N ALA A 180 -13.32 0.20 12.24
CA ALA A 180 -14.50 1.04 12.10
C ALA A 180 -15.74 0.48 12.82
N LYS A 181 -15.95 -0.85 12.76
CA LYS A 181 -17.05 -1.53 13.47
C LYS A 181 -16.93 -1.41 14.98
N VAL A 182 -15.72 -1.51 15.51
CA VAL A 182 -15.45 -1.42 16.97
C VAL A 182 -15.67 0.01 17.48
N HIS A 183 -15.43 1.04 16.66
CA HIS A 183 -15.55 2.44 17.05
C HIS A 183 -16.91 3.09 16.73
N SER A 184 -17.88 2.31 16.22
CA SER A 184 -19.24 2.84 15.97
C SER A 184 -19.93 3.29 17.28
N PRO A 185 -20.66 4.43 17.28
CA PRO A 185 -21.42 4.89 18.45
C PRO A 185 -22.53 3.89 18.78
N GLY A 186 -22.28 2.97 19.65
CA GLY A 186 -23.17 1.87 20.04
C GLY A 186 -22.45 0.56 20.34
N GLY A 187 -21.20 0.42 19.97
CA GLY A 187 -20.35 -0.75 20.24
C GLY A 187 -19.43 -0.61 21.46
N GLY A 188 -19.61 0.42 22.26
CA GLY A 188 -18.64 0.80 23.28
C GLY A 188 -18.76 0.08 24.59
N THR A 189 -18.23 -1.10 24.73
CA THR A 189 -17.52 -1.48 25.97
C THR A 189 -16.03 -1.37 25.66
N GLN A 190 -15.31 -0.49 26.39
CA GLN A 190 -13.85 -0.52 26.36
C GLN A 190 -13.42 -1.93 26.72
N GLY A 191 -13.03 -2.73 25.72
CA GLY A 191 -12.57 -4.09 25.93
C GLY A 191 -11.38 -4.07 26.89
N ARG A 192 -11.22 -5.13 27.65
CA ARG A 192 -10.04 -5.35 28.50
C ARG A 192 -9.40 -6.65 28.09
N VAL A 193 -8.09 -6.65 27.95
CA VAL A 193 -7.33 -7.84 27.58
C VAL A 193 -6.06 -7.98 28.41
N ASP A 194 -5.79 -9.18 28.88
CA ASP A 194 -4.48 -9.52 29.41
C ASP A 194 -3.52 -9.79 28.26
N LEU A 195 -2.56 -8.89 28.08
CA LEU A 195 -1.59 -8.96 26.97
C LEU A 195 -0.67 -10.19 27.09
N ALA A 196 -0.39 -10.66 28.30
CA ALA A 196 0.47 -11.83 28.50
C ALA A 196 -0.26 -13.11 28.05
N GLU A 197 -1.54 -13.24 28.43
CA GLU A 197 -2.38 -14.35 27.97
C GLU A 197 -2.59 -14.31 26.45
N LEU A 198 -2.90 -13.13 25.91
CA LEU A 198 -3.09 -12.92 24.49
C LEU A 198 -1.85 -13.34 23.68
N VAL A 199 -0.69 -12.80 24.01
CA VAL A 199 0.58 -13.14 23.36
C VAL A 199 0.91 -14.62 23.52
N GLY A 200 0.64 -15.19 24.71
CA GLY A 200 0.82 -16.63 24.94
C GLY A 200 0.03 -17.50 23.97
N ARG A 201 -1.21 -17.13 23.65
CA ARG A 201 -2.05 -17.84 22.67
C ARG A 201 -1.54 -17.68 21.23
N MET A 202 -0.91 -16.56 20.90
CA MET A 202 -0.37 -16.29 19.56
C MET A 202 0.99 -16.94 19.30
N MET A 203 1.76 -17.27 20.37
CA MET A 203 3.12 -17.79 20.25
C MET A 203 3.27 -19.00 19.33
N PRO A 204 2.37 -20.00 19.31
CA PRO A 204 2.50 -21.13 18.38
C PRO A 204 2.49 -20.68 16.90
N ALA A 205 1.55 -19.82 16.52
CA ALA A 205 1.45 -19.31 15.14
C ALA A 205 2.63 -18.40 14.78
N LEU A 206 3.07 -17.54 15.70
CA LEU A 206 4.25 -16.69 15.48
C LEU A 206 5.54 -17.52 15.36
N SER A 207 5.66 -18.62 16.13
CA SER A 207 6.80 -19.53 16.05
C SER A 207 6.83 -20.30 14.73
N GLU A 208 5.67 -20.67 14.18
CA GLU A 208 5.56 -21.26 12.86
C GLU A 208 6.02 -20.30 11.76
N LEU A 209 5.56 -19.03 11.80
CA LEU A 209 6.02 -17.99 10.89
C LEU A 209 7.53 -17.76 10.97
N ALA A 210 8.07 -17.67 12.20
CA ALA A 210 9.49 -17.48 12.41
C ALA A 210 10.31 -18.68 11.89
N SER A 211 9.83 -19.90 12.11
CA SER A 211 10.46 -21.12 11.59
C SER A 211 10.48 -21.17 10.07
N ALA A 212 9.38 -20.76 9.41
CA ALA A 212 9.30 -20.66 7.95
C ALA A 212 10.31 -19.63 7.40
N ALA A 213 10.51 -18.52 8.12
CA ALA A 213 11.52 -17.50 7.81
C ALA A 213 12.95 -17.88 8.26
N ARG A 214 13.12 -19.00 8.96
CA ARG A 214 14.39 -19.45 9.57
C ARG A 214 14.93 -18.46 10.60
N VAL A 215 14.03 -17.85 11.37
CA VAL A 215 14.30 -16.88 12.43
C VAL A 215 14.04 -17.53 13.80
N GLU A 216 14.87 -17.25 14.80
CA GLU A 216 14.65 -17.70 16.16
C GLU A 216 13.77 -16.67 16.90
N LEU A 217 12.59 -17.09 17.38
CA LEU A 217 11.68 -16.23 18.11
C LEU A 217 11.71 -16.57 19.61
N GLU A 218 12.14 -15.61 20.43
CA GLU A 218 12.05 -15.70 21.89
C GLU A 218 10.74 -15.07 22.37
N GLY A 219 9.90 -15.83 23.07
CA GLY A 219 8.66 -15.34 23.68
C GLY A 219 8.92 -14.42 24.89
N PRO A 220 7.89 -13.65 25.32
CA PRO A 220 8.03 -12.78 26.48
C PRO A 220 8.20 -13.57 27.76
N ARG A 221 9.06 -13.08 28.64
CA ARG A 221 9.01 -13.49 30.05
C ARG A 221 7.69 -13.00 30.62
N ALA A 222 6.97 -13.87 31.35
CA ALA A 222 5.64 -13.58 31.85
C ALA A 222 5.58 -12.24 32.61
N ALA A 223 4.97 -11.24 32.04
CA ALA A 223 4.53 -10.05 32.74
C ALA A 223 3.27 -10.44 33.54
N ARG A 224 3.22 -10.20 34.83
CA ARG A 224 2.01 -10.40 35.63
C ARG A 224 1.11 -9.16 35.48
N ASP A 225 -0.20 -9.39 35.37
CA ASP A 225 -1.23 -8.34 35.40
C ASP A 225 -1.13 -7.28 34.27
N ALA A 226 -0.76 -7.70 33.07
CA ALA A 226 -0.61 -6.81 31.92
C ALA A 226 -1.97 -6.49 31.23
N THR A 227 -2.93 -5.97 32.00
CA THR A 227 -4.29 -5.66 31.46
C THR A 227 -4.31 -4.31 30.74
N ALA A 228 -4.60 -4.35 29.44
CA ALA A 228 -4.78 -3.18 28.58
C ALA A 228 -6.27 -2.86 28.35
N ALA A 229 -6.57 -1.58 28.20
CA ALA A 229 -7.90 -1.07 27.85
C ALA A 229 -8.02 -0.98 26.33
N ILE A 230 -8.26 -2.12 25.69
CA ILE A 230 -8.44 -2.26 24.25
C ILE A 230 -9.30 -3.48 23.95
N GLU A 231 -10.03 -3.47 22.85
CA GLU A 231 -10.78 -4.62 22.37
C GLU A 231 -9.83 -5.80 22.09
N PRO A 232 -10.09 -7.02 22.63
CA PRO A 232 -9.20 -8.17 22.51
C PRO A 232 -8.82 -8.53 21.07
N GLU A 233 -9.80 -8.54 20.15
CA GLU A 233 -9.56 -8.87 18.74
C GLU A 233 -8.69 -7.82 18.05
N LEU A 234 -8.81 -6.54 18.45
CA LEU A 234 -8.01 -5.46 17.88
C LEU A 234 -6.56 -5.53 18.39
N ALA A 235 -6.37 -5.83 19.68
CA ALA A 235 -5.05 -6.10 20.25
C ALA A 235 -4.37 -7.30 19.57
N ASP A 236 -5.13 -8.39 19.36
CA ASP A 236 -4.67 -9.58 18.66
C ASP A 236 -4.14 -9.24 17.27
N ARG A 237 -4.95 -8.57 16.46
CA ARG A 237 -4.57 -8.15 15.09
C ARG A 237 -3.35 -7.25 15.07
N LEU A 238 -3.28 -6.24 15.94
CA LEU A 238 -2.16 -5.30 16.01
C LEU A 238 -0.85 -5.99 16.34
N ILE A 239 -0.86 -6.84 17.38
CA ILE A 239 0.34 -7.54 17.86
C ILE A 239 0.79 -8.56 16.81
N PHE A 240 -0.13 -9.38 16.30
CA PHE A 240 0.19 -10.40 15.31
C PHE A 240 0.79 -9.80 14.03
N ARG A 241 0.23 -8.68 13.56
CA ARG A 241 0.73 -7.97 12.38
C ARG A 241 2.07 -7.31 12.60
N MET A 242 2.28 -6.65 13.73
CA MET A 242 3.59 -6.09 14.06
C MET A 242 4.65 -7.20 14.07
N CYS A 243 4.37 -8.31 14.75
CA CYS A 243 5.29 -9.42 14.83
C CYS A 243 5.55 -10.06 13.46
N GLY A 244 4.50 -10.32 12.67
CA GLY A 244 4.61 -10.88 11.33
C GLY A 244 5.43 -9.98 10.39
N ALA A 245 5.17 -8.66 10.40
CA ALA A 245 5.93 -7.70 9.62
C ALA A 245 7.43 -7.68 9.97
N LEU A 246 7.78 -7.85 11.26
CA LEU A 246 9.17 -7.90 11.69
C LEU A 246 9.85 -9.23 11.37
N ILE A 247 9.13 -10.34 11.49
CA ILE A 247 9.63 -11.68 11.09
C ILE A 247 9.93 -11.71 9.59
N ASP A 248 9.06 -11.13 8.76
CA ASP A 248 9.24 -11.05 7.30
C ASP A 248 10.47 -10.23 6.88
N GLN A 249 10.84 -9.24 7.68
CA GLN A 249 12.02 -8.39 7.45
C GLN A 249 13.33 -8.95 8.05
N ALA A 250 13.25 -10.00 8.84
CA ALA A 250 14.41 -10.59 9.49
C ALA A 250 15.24 -11.46 8.53
N GLU A 251 16.54 -11.56 8.81
CA GLU A 251 17.44 -12.42 8.04
C GLU A 251 17.43 -13.85 8.62
N PRO A 252 17.63 -14.88 7.77
CA PRO A 252 17.75 -16.25 8.25
C PRO A 252 18.86 -16.39 9.31
N GLY A 253 18.53 -17.01 10.44
CA GLY A 253 19.44 -17.15 11.58
C GLY A 253 19.40 -16.01 12.59
N GLU A 254 18.60 -14.96 12.31
CA GLU A 254 18.44 -13.84 13.24
C GLU A 254 17.56 -14.24 14.43
N ARG A 255 17.82 -13.61 15.59
CA ARG A 255 17.07 -13.82 16.81
C ARG A 255 16.23 -12.60 17.13
N LEU A 256 14.91 -12.77 17.15
CA LEU A 256 13.94 -11.76 17.54
C LEU A 256 13.37 -12.08 18.94
N ARG A 257 13.29 -11.07 19.79
CA ARG A 257 12.73 -11.19 21.14
C ARG A 257 11.47 -10.37 21.26
N LEU A 258 10.38 -11.01 21.66
CA LEU A 258 9.14 -10.37 22.04
C LEU A 258 9.16 -10.09 23.54
N ALA A 259 8.74 -8.89 23.97
CA ALA A 259 8.71 -8.50 25.38
C ALA A 259 7.42 -7.73 25.68
N ILE A 260 6.94 -7.87 26.92
CA ILE A 260 5.81 -7.11 27.47
C ILE A 260 6.30 -6.43 28.73
N ASP A 261 6.27 -5.13 28.77
CA ASP A 261 6.71 -4.35 29.94
C ASP A 261 5.85 -3.09 30.13
N ARG A 262 6.03 -2.45 31.28
CA ARG A 262 5.33 -1.22 31.63
C ARG A 262 6.08 0.00 31.11
N ALA A 263 5.37 0.89 30.42
CA ALA A 263 5.88 2.16 29.93
C ALA A 263 5.03 3.31 30.50
N GLY A 264 5.33 3.74 31.72
CA GLY A 264 4.54 4.74 32.45
C GLY A 264 3.10 4.27 32.68
N GLU A 265 2.13 5.02 32.18
CA GLU A 265 0.70 4.72 32.26
C GLU A 265 0.20 3.83 31.10
N ARG A 266 1.11 3.24 30.32
CA ARG A 266 0.79 2.34 29.21
C ARG A 266 1.48 0.98 29.38
N TRP A 267 0.94 -0.03 28.72
CA TRP A 267 1.61 -1.30 28.49
C TRP A 267 2.31 -1.27 27.14
N ARG A 268 3.54 -1.76 27.12
CA ARG A 268 4.34 -1.87 25.90
C ARG A 268 4.52 -3.33 25.52
N VAL A 269 4.11 -3.67 24.29
CA VAL A 269 4.48 -4.92 23.62
C VAL A 269 5.53 -4.56 22.58
N SER A 270 6.74 -5.08 22.71
CA SER A 270 7.87 -4.74 21.85
C SER A 270 8.54 -5.98 21.27
N MET A 271 9.04 -5.85 20.03
CA MET A 271 9.88 -6.87 19.40
C MET A 271 11.20 -6.26 18.96
N THR A 272 12.28 -7.05 19.05
CA THR A 272 13.60 -6.66 18.55
C THR A 272 13.52 -6.25 17.07
N ARG A 273 14.14 -5.14 16.74
CA ARG A 273 14.21 -4.64 15.37
C ARG A 273 15.16 -5.52 14.56
N PRO A 274 14.71 -6.09 13.42
CA PRO A 274 15.57 -6.83 12.49
C PRO A 274 16.77 -6.03 12.00
N ALA A 275 17.88 -6.71 11.73
CA ALA A 275 19.13 -6.09 11.32
C ALA A 275 18.98 -5.14 10.12
N ARG A 276 18.17 -5.51 9.14
CA ARG A 276 17.86 -4.68 7.96
C ARG A 276 17.20 -3.34 8.29
N LEU A 277 16.51 -3.27 9.41
CA LEU A 277 15.79 -2.08 9.86
C LEU A 277 16.54 -1.25 10.90
N LEU A 278 17.64 -1.76 11.49
CA LEU A 278 18.37 -1.10 12.58
C LEU A 278 18.93 0.27 12.21
N ALA A 279 19.39 0.43 10.97
CA ALA A 279 20.00 1.66 10.48
C ALA A 279 18.97 2.73 10.10
N LEU A 280 17.70 2.36 9.95
CA LEU A 280 16.66 3.28 9.48
C LEU A 280 16.12 4.12 10.65
N PRO A 281 16.03 5.45 10.52
CA PRO A 281 15.36 6.28 11.53
C PRO A 281 13.85 5.99 11.55
N GLU A 282 13.20 6.38 12.65
CA GLU A 282 11.75 6.18 12.84
C GLU A 282 10.92 6.80 11.72
N GLU A 283 11.30 8.00 11.27
CA GLU A 283 10.62 8.71 10.18
C GLU A 283 10.66 7.94 8.84
N GLN A 284 11.73 7.19 8.59
CA GLN A 284 11.83 6.34 7.38
C GLN A 284 11.09 5.01 7.53
N LEU A 285 10.81 4.56 8.74
CA LEU A 285 10.03 3.33 9.00
C LEU A 285 8.53 3.59 9.05
N LEU A 286 8.12 4.71 9.63
CA LEU A 286 6.74 5.04 9.93
C LEU A 286 6.25 6.29 9.18
N GLY A 287 7.13 7.07 8.55
CA GLY A 287 6.80 8.29 7.81
C GLY A 287 6.25 8.03 6.40
N SER A 288 5.75 9.09 5.77
CA SER A 288 5.16 9.05 4.41
C SER A 288 6.17 8.73 3.30
N GLU A 289 7.45 9.02 3.53
CA GLU A 289 8.56 8.77 2.57
C GLU A 289 9.18 7.38 2.72
N ALA A 290 8.63 6.51 3.58
CA ALA A 290 9.14 5.16 3.76
C ALA A 290 9.02 4.36 2.47
N ASP A 291 10.09 3.60 2.15
CA ASP A 291 10.13 2.67 1.03
C ASP A 291 8.90 1.74 1.05
N LEU A 292 8.13 1.74 -0.04
CA LEU A 292 6.88 0.97 -0.16
C LEU A 292 7.08 -0.52 0.15
N GLU A 293 8.24 -1.08 -0.15
CA GLU A 293 8.52 -2.50 0.10
C GLU A 293 8.80 -2.81 1.58
N ARG A 294 9.43 -1.89 2.33
CA ARG A 294 9.92 -2.15 3.69
C ARG A 294 9.05 -1.55 4.80
N GLY A 295 8.41 -0.43 4.54
CA GLY A 295 7.64 0.31 5.54
C GLY A 295 6.13 0.09 5.48
N PHE A 296 5.59 -0.46 4.39
CA PHE A 296 4.15 -0.54 4.17
C PHE A 296 3.39 -1.28 5.29
N SER A 297 3.86 -2.48 5.67
CA SER A 297 3.22 -3.29 6.72
C SER A 297 3.23 -2.59 8.09
N LEU A 298 4.31 -1.91 8.47
CA LEU A 298 4.40 -1.17 9.73
C LEU A 298 3.54 0.09 9.73
N ARG A 299 3.41 0.78 8.60
CA ARG A 299 2.49 1.93 8.46
C ARG A 299 1.03 1.53 8.60
N LEU A 300 0.66 0.36 8.07
CA LEU A 300 -0.67 -0.20 8.29
C LEU A 300 -0.92 -0.45 9.78
N VAL A 301 0.04 -1.07 10.47
CA VAL A 301 -0.04 -1.28 11.93
C VAL A 301 -0.14 0.07 12.65
N GLN A 302 0.58 1.10 12.22
CA GLN A 302 0.52 2.44 12.80
C GLN A 302 -0.86 3.08 12.62
N GLY A 303 -1.44 2.98 11.42
CA GLY A 303 -2.79 3.46 11.13
C GLY A 303 -3.84 2.80 12.01
N LEU A 304 -3.80 1.48 12.09
CA LEU A 304 -4.69 0.69 12.94
C LEU A 304 -4.50 0.99 14.44
N ALA A 305 -3.24 1.11 14.90
CA ALA A 305 -2.94 1.44 16.28
C ALA A 305 -3.57 2.78 16.68
N ARG A 306 -3.46 3.80 15.81
CA ARG A 306 -4.06 5.12 16.04
C ARG A 306 -5.58 5.04 16.17
N ILE A 307 -6.24 4.29 15.30
CA ILE A 307 -7.70 4.07 15.37
C ILE A 307 -8.05 3.34 16.67
N ALA A 308 -7.24 2.37 17.09
CA ALA A 308 -7.45 1.57 18.30
C ALA A 308 -7.11 2.28 19.62
N GLY A 309 -6.71 3.56 19.60
CA GLY A 309 -6.24 4.28 20.77
C GLY A 309 -4.88 3.79 21.29
N ALA A 310 -4.19 2.98 20.51
CA ALA A 310 -2.81 2.54 20.77
C ALA A 310 -1.82 3.38 19.93
N GLU A 311 -0.53 3.19 20.18
CA GLU A 311 0.54 3.92 19.49
C GLU A 311 1.64 2.96 19.05
N LEU A 312 2.06 3.05 17.78
CA LEU A 312 3.23 2.34 17.29
C LEU A 312 4.43 3.28 17.31
N THR A 313 5.52 2.85 17.95
CA THR A 313 6.78 3.58 18.03
C THR A 313 7.94 2.69 17.60
N ALA A 314 8.99 3.30 17.06
CA ALA A 314 10.14 2.58 16.55
C ALA A 314 11.48 3.10 17.15
N PRO A 315 11.66 3.05 18.48
CA PRO A 315 12.92 3.46 19.11
C PRO A 315 14.09 2.58 18.64
N LYS A 316 15.33 3.04 18.87
CA LYS A 316 16.52 2.27 18.48
C LYS A 316 16.47 0.86 19.09
N GLY A 317 16.58 -0.16 18.23
CA GLY A 317 16.67 -1.57 18.62
C GLY A 317 15.34 -2.31 18.79
N THR A 318 14.20 -1.63 18.87
CA THR A 318 12.89 -2.27 19.01
C THR A 318 11.80 -1.55 18.20
N ILE A 319 10.73 -2.27 17.91
CA ILE A 319 9.45 -1.70 17.47
C ILE A 319 8.41 -2.08 18.52
N SER A 320 7.56 -1.14 18.90
CA SER A 320 6.71 -1.28 20.07
C SER A 320 5.31 -0.75 19.85
N LEU A 321 4.32 -1.49 20.34
CA LEU A 321 2.94 -1.06 20.50
C LEU A 321 2.71 -0.63 21.94
N LEU A 322 2.17 0.56 22.13
CA LEU A 322 1.81 1.14 23.42
C LEU A 322 0.30 1.11 23.58
N PHE A 323 -0.20 0.37 24.54
CA PHE A 323 -1.62 0.22 24.85
C PHE A 323 -1.98 0.99 26.13
N PRO A 324 -3.15 1.66 26.19
CA PRO A 324 -3.63 2.25 27.44
C PRO A 324 -3.86 1.15 28.48
N ARG A 325 -3.64 1.47 29.74
CA ARG A 325 -3.92 0.55 30.86
C ARG A 325 -5.42 0.54 31.17
N ALA A 326 -5.91 -0.61 31.56
CA ALA A 326 -7.27 -0.76 32.04
C ALA A 326 -7.42 -0.35 33.52
#